data_f338e1a546462bf80f82bd45b8f5eaab
#
_entry.id   f338e1a546462bf80f82bd45b8f5eaab
#
_cell.length_a   1.000
_cell.length_b   1.000
_cell.length_c   1.000
_cell.angle_alpha   90.00
_cell.angle_beta   90.00
_cell.angle_gamma   90.00
#
_symmetry.space_group_name_H-M   'P 1'
#
loop_
_entity.id
_entity.type
_entity.pdbx_description
1 polymer ?
#
loop_
_entity_poly.entity_id
_entity_poly.type
_entity_poly.pdbx_seq_one_letter_code
_entity_poly.pdbx_strand_id
1 'polypeptide(L)'
;MSRESIRVAVLGAGAVGCFFGGMLARAGHRVTLIGRPMHVDAFRKSGLHFEGLKFNERVQVEASTEAEAVRGVRLVLFCVKSTDTDQAAAQITPFLDADAIVVNLQNGVDNTERIQARTPRPVIPAVVYVATEMAGPGHLKHHGRGDLVIGALDDKVPAGALALVKQWFEPAGVPVAISDNVAGELWAKLAVNCAYNALSAITQLPYGKMINGAGIRDTMRDVIEETLAVAKASGVTMAPDMFANVYEIAEAMPTQYSSTAQDLARGKPTEIDHLNGYVVRRGEALGVPTPANRTLHALVKLIEAKQRSKA
;
A
#
# COMPACT_ATOMS: atom_id res chain seq x y z
N MET A 1 -21.85 8.14 23.90
CA MET A 1 -22.20 8.67 22.57
C MET A 1 -22.21 7.50 21.59
N SER A 2 -23.34 7.22 20.93
CA SER A 2 -23.39 6.20 19.87
C SER A 2 -22.47 6.66 18.74
N ARG A 3 -21.49 5.84 18.40
CA ARG A 3 -20.59 6.13 17.27
C ARG A 3 -21.42 6.08 15.98
N GLU A 4 -21.34 7.12 15.18
CA GLU A 4 -22.01 7.17 13.90
C GLU A 4 -21.38 6.09 12.99
N SER A 5 -22.19 5.13 12.55
CA SER A 5 -21.76 4.12 11.58
C SER A 5 -21.77 4.72 10.18
N ILE A 6 -20.65 4.68 9.47
CA ILE A 6 -20.54 5.14 8.10
C ILE A 6 -20.55 3.97 7.11
N ARG A 7 -20.86 4.27 5.85
CA ARG A 7 -20.68 3.36 4.72
C ARG A 7 -19.27 3.52 4.16
N VAL A 8 -18.56 2.39 4.01
CA VAL A 8 -17.17 2.32 3.53
C VAL A 8 -17.09 1.38 2.34
N ALA A 9 -16.41 1.79 1.28
CA ALA A 9 -16.02 0.89 0.20
C ALA A 9 -14.51 0.64 0.23
N VAL A 10 -14.11 -0.61 0.03
CA VAL A 10 -12.72 -1.01 -0.15
C VAL A 10 -12.53 -1.40 -1.60
N LEU A 11 -11.91 -0.54 -2.39
CA LEU A 11 -11.60 -0.81 -3.79
C LEU A 11 -10.27 -1.56 -3.88
N GLY A 12 -10.34 -2.86 -4.10
CA GLY A 12 -9.22 -3.77 -4.05
C GLY A 12 -9.23 -4.63 -2.78
N ALA A 13 -10.07 -5.67 -2.76
CA ALA A 13 -10.19 -6.62 -1.66
C ALA A 13 -9.00 -7.62 -1.60
N GLY A 14 -7.78 -7.09 -1.63
CA GLY A 14 -6.53 -7.77 -1.33
C GLY A 14 -6.21 -7.73 0.16
N ALA A 15 -4.98 -8.11 0.53
CA ALA A 15 -4.57 -8.23 1.94
C ALA A 15 -4.70 -6.90 2.70
N VAL A 16 -4.19 -5.80 2.16
CA VAL A 16 -4.27 -4.46 2.77
C VAL A 16 -5.73 -4.01 2.90
N GLY A 17 -6.50 -4.10 1.80
CA GLY A 17 -7.91 -3.70 1.81
C GLY A 17 -8.76 -4.52 2.78
N CYS A 18 -8.56 -5.85 2.81
CA CYS A 18 -9.25 -6.73 3.74
C CYS A 18 -8.87 -6.47 5.20
N PHE A 19 -7.62 -6.07 5.48
CA PHE A 19 -7.21 -5.71 6.84
C PHE A 19 -7.94 -4.46 7.33
N PHE A 20 -7.76 -3.34 6.64
CA PHE A 20 -8.35 -2.07 7.08
C PHE A 20 -9.88 -2.07 6.98
N GLY A 21 -10.44 -2.63 5.91
CA GLY A 21 -11.89 -2.80 5.79
C GLY A 21 -12.47 -3.73 6.84
N GLY A 22 -11.79 -4.84 7.13
CA GLY A 22 -12.18 -5.77 8.19
C GLY A 22 -12.15 -5.14 9.58
N MET A 23 -11.13 -4.35 9.90
CA MET A 23 -11.06 -3.61 11.19
C MET A 23 -12.21 -2.61 11.32
N LEU A 24 -12.54 -1.86 10.26
CA LEU A 24 -13.69 -0.95 10.26
C LEU A 24 -15.01 -1.70 10.39
N ALA A 25 -15.19 -2.84 9.72
CA ALA A 25 -16.39 -3.66 9.86
C ALA A 25 -16.56 -4.20 11.28
N ARG A 26 -15.48 -4.65 11.92
CA ARG A 26 -15.47 -5.07 13.33
C ARG A 26 -15.87 -3.95 14.29
N ALA A 27 -15.55 -2.70 13.94
CA ALA A 27 -15.96 -1.52 14.71
C ALA A 27 -17.42 -1.09 14.47
N GLY A 28 -18.17 -1.80 13.60
CA GLY A 28 -19.57 -1.54 13.34
C GLY A 28 -19.87 -0.64 12.14
N HIS A 29 -18.87 -0.32 11.32
CA HIS A 29 -19.10 0.36 10.05
C HIS A 29 -19.64 -0.61 8.98
N ARG A 30 -20.42 -0.09 8.02
CA ARG A 30 -20.96 -0.87 6.90
C ARG A 30 -19.93 -0.91 5.78
N VAL A 31 -19.22 -2.05 5.63
CA VAL A 31 -18.10 -2.19 4.71
C VAL A 31 -18.46 -3.07 3.53
N THR A 32 -18.24 -2.55 2.31
CA THR A 32 -18.33 -3.29 1.05
C THR A 32 -16.92 -3.53 0.51
N LEU A 33 -16.51 -4.80 0.40
CA LEU A 33 -15.26 -5.21 -0.22
C LEU A 33 -15.46 -5.37 -1.73
N ILE A 34 -14.79 -4.55 -2.54
CA ILE A 34 -14.84 -4.60 -4.01
C ILE A 34 -13.60 -5.31 -4.51
N GLY A 35 -13.79 -6.43 -5.23
CA GLY A 35 -12.65 -7.25 -5.64
C GLY A 35 -12.97 -8.28 -6.72
N ARG A 36 -12.03 -9.19 -6.93
CA ARG A 36 -12.15 -10.26 -7.93
C ARG A 36 -13.21 -11.29 -7.51
N PRO A 37 -13.91 -11.92 -8.48
CA PRO A 37 -15.01 -12.87 -8.20
C PRO A 37 -14.66 -13.92 -7.15
N MET A 38 -13.49 -14.54 -7.24
CA MET A 38 -13.04 -15.59 -6.32
C MET A 38 -13.08 -15.16 -4.84
N HIS A 39 -12.68 -13.92 -4.53
CA HIS A 39 -12.73 -13.40 -3.17
C HIS A 39 -14.16 -12.94 -2.80
N VAL A 40 -14.84 -12.29 -3.73
CA VAL A 40 -16.23 -11.79 -3.53
C VAL A 40 -17.18 -12.95 -3.21
N ASP A 41 -17.09 -14.05 -3.93
CA ASP A 41 -17.91 -15.24 -3.69
C ASP A 41 -17.66 -15.86 -2.31
N ALA A 42 -16.38 -15.88 -1.88
CA ALA A 42 -16.02 -16.34 -0.55
C ALA A 42 -16.56 -15.42 0.55
N PHE A 43 -16.49 -14.09 0.36
CA PHE A 43 -17.05 -13.13 1.32
C PHE A 43 -18.57 -13.22 1.41
N ARG A 44 -19.28 -13.35 0.28
CA ARG A 44 -20.73 -13.50 0.25
C ARG A 44 -21.19 -14.77 0.94
N LYS A 45 -20.42 -15.85 0.79
CA LYS A 45 -20.74 -17.15 1.38
C LYS A 45 -20.56 -17.20 2.90
N SER A 46 -19.51 -16.56 3.43
CA SER A 46 -19.10 -16.81 4.82
C SER A 46 -18.46 -15.59 5.53
N GLY A 47 -18.57 -14.40 4.97
CA GLY A 47 -17.87 -13.21 5.48
C GLY A 47 -16.36 -13.28 5.26
N LEU A 48 -15.65 -12.28 5.74
CA LEU A 48 -14.19 -12.23 5.77
C LEU A 48 -13.68 -13.06 6.95
N HIS A 49 -12.99 -14.17 6.66
CA HIS A 49 -12.24 -14.89 7.70
C HIS A 49 -10.99 -14.07 8.05
N PHE A 50 -10.98 -13.48 9.24
CA PHE A 50 -9.90 -12.60 9.69
C PHE A 50 -9.11 -13.27 10.82
N GLU A 51 -7.95 -13.83 10.48
CA GLU A 51 -6.97 -14.37 11.42
C GLU A 51 -6.04 -13.24 11.86
N GLY A 52 -6.38 -12.59 12.96
CA GLY A 52 -5.62 -11.51 13.57
C GLY A 52 -4.66 -12.02 14.64
N LEU A 53 -3.77 -11.14 15.13
CA LEU A 53 -2.82 -11.49 16.21
C LEU A 53 -3.52 -11.80 17.54
N LYS A 54 -4.69 -11.19 17.79
CA LYS A 54 -5.42 -11.30 19.07
C LYS A 54 -6.82 -11.90 18.93
N PHE A 55 -7.23 -12.25 17.71
CA PHE A 55 -8.54 -12.79 17.41
C PHE A 55 -8.50 -13.61 16.12
N ASN A 56 -9.44 -14.54 15.98
CA ASN A 56 -9.66 -15.33 14.78
C ASN A 56 -11.17 -15.49 14.62
N GLU A 57 -11.77 -14.74 13.69
CA GLU A 57 -13.22 -14.65 13.56
C GLU A 57 -13.67 -14.44 12.11
N ARG A 58 -14.98 -14.56 11.87
CA ARG A 58 -15.61 -14.22 10.61
C ARG A 58 -16.30 -12.86 10.74
N VAL A 59 -15.77 -11.89 10.02
CA VAL A 59 -16.28 -10.52 9.99
C VAL A 59 -17.33 -10.41 8.90
N GLN A 60 -18.52 -9.93 9.25
CA GLN A 60 -19.58 -9.68 8.28
C GLN A 60 -19.23 -8.46 7.42
N VAL A 61 -19.23 -8.64 6.11
CA VAL A 61 -18.97 -7.59 5.12
C VAL A 61 -19.90 -7.78 3.92
N GLU A 62 -20.23 -6.69 3.26
CA GLU A 62 -20.79 -6.74 1.92
C GLU A 62 -19.66 -6.98 0.90
N ALA A 63 -19.99 -7.52 -0.27
CA ALA A 63 -18.98 -7.76 -1.31
C ALA A 63 -19.55 -7.59 -2.71
N SER A 64 -18.75 -6.97 -3.60
CA SER A 64 -19.13 -6.70 -4.98
C SER A 64 -17.95 -6.84 -5.93
N THR A 65 -18.24 -7.18 -7.19
CA THR A 65 -17.29 -7.08 -8.32
C THR A 65 -17.39 -5.73 -9.03
N GLU A 66 -18.45 -4.96 -8.75
CA GLU A 66 -18.84 -3.77 -9.51
C GLU A 66 -18.34 -2.48 -8.86
N ALA A 67 -17.77 -1.58 -9.69
CA ALA A 67 -17.32 -0.27 -9.25
C ALA A 67 -18.45 0.62 -8.69
N GLU A 68 -19.67 0.42 -9.15
CA GLU A 68 -20.87 1.14 -8.68
C GLU A 68 -21.13 0.95 -7.18
N ALA A 69 -20.59 -0.11 -6.57
CA ALA A 69 -20.74 -0.36 -5.13
C ALA A 69 -20.11 0.75 -4.23
N VAL A 70 -19.39 1.72 -4.81
CA VAL A 70 -18.93 2.93 -4.10
C VAL A 70 -20.02 3.98 -3.93
N ARG A 71 -21.22 3.79 -4.50
CA ARG A 71 -22.31 4.77 -4.41
C ARG A 71 -22.84 4.91 -2.98
N GLY A 72 -22.96 6.14 -2.51
CA GLY A 72 -23.46 6.46 -1.18
C GLY A 72 -22.48 6.16 -0.04
N VAL A 73 -21.19 6.00 -0.31
CA VAL A 73 -20.19 5.81 0.75
C VAL A 73 -19.54 7.13 1.16
N ARG A 74 -19.16 7.22 2.44
CA ARG A 74 -18.43 8.36 2.98
C ARG A 74 -16.92 8.19 2.85
N LEU A 75 -16.44 6.95 2.81
CA LEU A 75 -15.03 6.61 2.79
C LEU A 75 -14.76 5.54 1.75
N VAL A 76 -13.81 5.80 0.86
CA VAL A 76 -13.26 4.82 -0.08
C VAL A 76 -11.82 4.53 0.32
N LEU A 77 -11.51 3.27 0.62
CA LEU A 77 -10.13 2.79 0.77
C LEU A 77 -9.65 2.29 -0.58
N PHE A 78 -8.69 3.00 -1.17
CA PHE A 78 -8.15 2.69 -2.49
C PHE A 78 -6.94 1.76 -2.33
N CYS A 79 -7.12 0.47 -2.64
CA CYS A 79 -6.20 -0.62 -2.31
C CYS A 79 -5.87 -1.54 -3.50
N VAL A 80 -6.21 -1.16 -4.73
CA VAL A 80 -5.83 -1.94 -5.92
C VAL A 80 -4.32 -1.94 -6.11
N LYS A 81 -3.79 -2.83 -6.95
CA LYS A 81 -2.37 -2.75 -7.33
C LYS A 81 -2.10 -1.47 -8.11
N SER A 82 -0.88 -0.91 -7.97
CA SER A 82 -0.48 0.35 -8.62
C SER A 82 -0.59 0.31 -10.13
N THR A 83 -0.53 -0.88 -10.74
CA THR A 83 -0.79 -1.11 -12.17
C THR A 83 -2.22 -0.77 -12.59
N ASP A 84 -3.18 -0.88 -11.68
CA ASP A 84 -4.61 -0.77 -11.96
C ASP A 84 -5.17 0.60 -11.54
N THR A 85 -4.32 1.51 -10.99
CA THR A 85 -4.74 2.78 -10.38
C THR A 85 -5.59 3.64 -11.30
N ASP A 86 -5.10 3.95 -12.50
CA ASP A 86 -5.80 4.86 -13.43
C ASP A 86 -7.16 4.32 -13.86
N GLN A 87 -7.21 3.02 -14.18
CA GLN A 87 -8.43 2.36 -14.58
C GLN A 87 -9.44 2.31 -13.43
N ALA A 88 -9.02 1.89 -12.26
CA ALA A 88 -9.89 1.77 -11.10
C ALA A 88 -10.44 3.14 -10.65
N ALA A 89 -9.60 4.18 -10.66
CA ALA A 89 -10.03 5.55 -10.34
C ALA A 89 -11.07 6.06 -11.36
N ALA A 90 -10.84 5.85 -12.66
CA ALA A 90 -11.79 6.24 -13.69
C ALA A 90 -13.12 5.49 -13.55
N GLN A 91 -13.10 4.20 -13.19
CA GLN A 91 -14.31 3.38 -13.03
C GLN A 91 -15.19 3.82 -11.87
N ILE A 92 -14.61 4.23 -10.73
CA ILE A 92 -15.42 4.62 -9.56
C ILE A 92 -15.88 6.07 -9.61
N THR A 93 -15.18 6.96 -10.30
CA THR A 93 -15.43 8.40 -10.32
C THR A 93 -16.89 8.77 -10.63
N PRO A 94 -17.60 8.16 -11.60
CA PRO A 94 -19.00 8.48 -11.89
C PRO A 94 -19.98 8.15 -10.75
N PHE A 95 -19.57 7.33 -9.80
CA PHE A 95 -20.41 6.82 -8.72
C PHE A 95 -20.08 7.44 -7.35
N LEU A 96 -19.02 8.25 -7.25
CA LEU A 96 -18.60 8.88 -6.00
C LEU A 96 -19.49 10.08 -5.65
N ASP A 97 -20.05 10.06 -4.45
CA ASP A 97 -20.83 11.18 -3.93
C ASP A 97 -19.94 12.41 -3.68
N ALA A 98 -20.54 13.58 -3.58
CA ALA A 98 -19.81 14.84 -3.45
C ALA A 98 -18.97 14.95 -2.18
N ASP A 99 -19.39 14.27 -1.13
CA ASP A 99 -18.79 14.28 0.21
C ASP A 99 -17.94 13.02 0.51
N ALA A 100 -17.74 12.16 -0.50
CA ALA A 100 -16.87 10.99 -0.37
C ALA A 100 -15.41 11.39 -0.23
N ILE A 101 -14.71 10.79 0.73
CA ILE A 101 -13.27 10.90 0.94
C ILE A 101 -12.60 9.63 0.41
N VAL A 102 -11.57 9.79 -0.41
CA VAL A 102 -10.76 8.68 -0.90
C VAL A 102 -9.45 8.65 -0.12
N VAL A 103 -9.13 7.53 0.52
CA VAL A 103 -7.84 7.31 1.18
C VAL A 103 -7.04 6.31 0.37
N ASN A 104 -5.90 6.76 -0.14
CA ASN A 104 -4.99 5.91 -0.92
C ASN A 104 -4.08 5.10 -0.01
N LEU A 105 -4.27 3.78 0.02
CA LEU A 105 -3.50 2.82 0.81
C LEU A 105 -2.46 2.03 -0.01
N GLN A 106 -2.15 2.49 -1.22
CA GLN A 106 -1.19 1.82 -2.09
C GLN A 106 0.26 2.15 -1.70
N ASN A 107 1.18 1.25 -2.03
CA ASN A 107 2.61 1.53 -1.98
C ASN A 107 3.03 2.48 -3.12
N GLY A 108 4.18 3.14 -2.95
CA GLY A 108 4.68 4.11 -3.92
C GLY A 108 4.27 5.53 -3.56
N VAL A 109 4.66 6.50 -4.39
CA VAL A 109 4.51 7.93 -4.11
C VAL A 109 3.65 8.66 -5.15
N ASP A 110 3.41 8.06 -6.33
CA ASP A 110 2.72 8.69 -7.47
C ASP A 110 1.21 8.37 -7.54
N ASN A 111 0.75 7.35 -6.80
CA ASN A 111 -0.63 6.86 -6.92
C ASN A 111 -1.68 7.90 -6.52
N THR A 112 -1.41 8.72 -5.49
CA THR A 112 -2.36 9.76 -5.04
C THR A 112 -2.62 10.78 -6.13
N GLU A 113 -1.57 11.26 -6.81
CA GLU A 113 -1.69 12.20 -7.92
C GLU A 113 -2.44 11.57 -9.11
N ARG A 114 -2.16 10.31 -9.41
CA ARG A 114 -2.84 9.55 -10.49
C ARG A 114 -4.33 9.39 -10.20
N ILE A 115 -4.72 9.07 -8.96
CA ILE A 115 -6.13 9.02 -8.55
C ILE A 115 -6.75 10.41 -8.65
N GLN A 116 -6.07 11.44 -8.11
CA GLN A 116 -6.57 12.81 -8.11
C GLN A 116 -6.76 13.38 -9.53
N ALA A 117 -5.97 12.92 -10.51
CA ALA A 117 -6.16 13.28 -11.92
C ALA A 117 -7.44 12.68 -12.55
N ARG A 118 -8.06 11.69 -11.92
CA ARG A 118 -9.25 10.98 -12.41
C ARG A 118 -10.53 11.34 -11.65
N THR A 119 -10.41 11.91 -10.44
CA THR A 119 -11.57 12.26 -9.62
C THR A 119 -11.49 13.68 -9.07
N PRO A 120 -12.62 14.43 -9.01
CA PRO A 120 -12.67 15.72 -8.34
C PRO A 120 -12.76 15.60 -6.80
N ARG A 121 -12.77 14.36 -6.26
CA ARG A 121 -12.88 14.14 -4.81
C ARG A 121 -11.53 14.31 -4.14
N PRO A 122 -11.48 14.73 -2.86
CA PRO A 122 -10.22 14.79 -2.13
C PRO A 122 -9.62 13.40 -1.99
N VAL A 123 -8.32 13.28 -2.30
CA VAL A 123 -7.57 12.03 -2.16
C VAL A 123 -6.50 12.23 -1.08
N ILE A 124 -6.63 11.49 0.00
CA ILE A 124 -5.71 11.53 1.13
C ILE A 124 -4.68 10.41 0.97
N PRO A 125 -3.39 10.70 0.83
CA PRO A 125 -2.35 9.68 0.86
C PRO A 125 -2.21 9.09 2.26
N ALA A 126 -1.87 7.80 2.31
CA ALA A 126 -1.52 7.13 3.55
C ALA A 126 -0.25 6.31 3.42
N VAL A 127 0.66 6.46 4.36
CA VAL A 127 1.75 5.53 4.58
C VAL A 127 1.20 4.37 5.40
N VAL A 128 1.22 3.18 4.81
CA VAL A 128 0.59 1.98 5.36
C VAL A 128 1.65 1.08 5.99
N TYR A 129 1.52 0.81 7.26
CA TYR A 129 2.39 -0.13 7.98
C TYR A 129 1.56 -1.33 8.43
N VAL A 130 1.57 -2.39 7.64
CA VAL A 130 0.89 -3.65 7.98
C VAL A 130 1.62 -4.84 7.36
N ALA A 131 1.76 -5.90 8.11
CA ALA A 131 2.21 -7.19 7.62
C ALA A 131 1.00 -8.13 7.54
N THR A 132 0.55 -8.42 6.33
CA THR A 132 -0.67 -9.20 6.10
C THR A 132 -0.64 -9.92 4.75
N GLU A 133 -1.36 -11.03 4.64
CA GLU A 133 -1.52 -11.78 3.40
C GLU A 133 -2.92 -12.36 3.24
N MET A 134 -3.30 -12.62 2.00
CA MET A 134 -4.44 -13.49 1.72
C MET A 134 -3.96 -14.94 1.74
N ALA A 135 -4.33 -15.67 2.80
CA ALA A 135 -4.01 -17.10 2.95
C ALA A 135 -4.86 -17.99 2.03
N GLY A 136 -5.96 -17.44 1.50
CA GLY A 136 -6.85 -18.10 0.55
C GLY A 136 -8.02 -17.18 0.17
N PRO A 137 -8.97 -17.65 -0.65
CA PRO A 137 -10.19 -16.91 -0.96
C PRO A 137 -10.96 -16.56 0.31
N GLY A 138 -11.17 -15.26 0.55
CA GLY A 138 -11.89 -14.78 1.73
C GLY A 138 -11.18 -14.96 3.06
N HIS A 139 -9.89 -15.36 3.08
CA HIS A 139 -9.11 -15.59 4.29
C HIS A 139 -7.92 -14.65 4.36
N LEU A 140 -7.97 -13.71 5.29
CA LEU A 140 -6.92 -12.78 5.64
C LEU A 140 -6.14 -13.29 6.86
N LYS A 141 -4.82 -13.25 6.77
CA LYS A 141 -3.92 -13.48 7.90
C LYS A 141 -3.07 -12.24 8.18
N HIS A 142 -3.06 -11.83 9.44
CA HIS A 142 -2.33 -10.65 9.92
C HIS A 142 -1.11 -11.08 10.74
N HIS A 143 0.06 -10.54 10.40
CA HIS A 143 1.35 -10.90 11.00
C HIS A 143 1.96 -9.80 11.87
N GLY A 144 1.52 -8.54 11.73
CA GLY A 144 2.02 -7.45 12.57
C GLY A 144 1.73 -6.06 12.06
N ARG A 145 1.88 -5.11 12.94
CA ARG A 145 1.52 -3.70 12.77
C ARG A 145 0.05 -3.54 12.34
N GLY A 146 -0.32 -2.44 11.78
CA GLY A 146 -1.70 -2.14 11.35
C GLY A 146 -2.02 -0.66 11.56
N ASP A 147 -1.03 0.20 11.34
CA ASP A 147 -1.10 1.64 11.57
C ASP A 147 -0.96 2.43 10.27
N LEU A 148 -1.46 3.65 10.27
CA LEU A 148 -1.42 4.58 9.14
C LEU A 148 -0.78 5.91 9.56
N VAL A 149 -0.02 6.50 8.62
CA VAL A 149 0.32 7.93 8.66
C VAL A 149 -0.36 8.59 7.48
N ILE A 150 -1.20 9.58 7.73
CA ILE A 150 -1.94 10.31 6.69
C ILE A 150 -1.55 11.79 6.71
N GLY A 151 -1.78 12.49 5.60
CA GLY A 151 -1.54 13.92 5.51
C GLY A 151 -2.12 14.52 4.24
N ALA A 152 -2.02 15.82 4.05
CA ALA A 152 -2.37 16.50 2.81
C ALA A 152 -1.11 16.70 1.95
N LEU A 153 -1.21 16.45 0.64
CA LEU A 153 -0.15 16.82 -0.32
C LEU A 153 -0.38 18.23 -0.87
N ASP A 154 -1.62 18.69 -0.87
CA ASP A 154 -2.04 20.00 -1.38
C ASP A 154 -3.31 20.48 -0.65
N ASP A 155 -3.79 21.66 -1.03
CA ASP A 155 -4.96 22.32 -0.43
C ASP A 155 -6.31 21.70 -0.86
N LYS A 156 -6.32 20.64 -1.66
CA LYS A 156 -7.55 19.97 -2.10
C LYS A 156 -8.18 19.10 -1.01
N VAL A 157 -7.40 18.74 0.01
CA VAL A 157 -7.92 18.01 1.17
C VAL A 157 -8.66 19.00 2.08
N PRO A 158 -10.00 18.84 2.26
CA PRO A 158 -10.78 19.78 3.05
C PRO A 158 -10.32 19.84 4.50
N ALA A 159 -10.47 21.02 5.12
CA ALA A 159 -10.24 21.18 6.55
C ALA A 159 -11.08 20.16 7.34
N GLY A 160 -10.45 19.46 8.29
CA GLY A 160 -11.10 18.45 9.12
C GLY A 160 -11.19 17.04 8.48
N ALA A 161 -10.94 16.86 7.18
CA ALA A 161 -11.01 15.53 6.54
C ALA A 161 -10.04 14.52 7.16
N LEU A 162 -8.81 14.94 7.46
CA LEU A 162 -7.82 14.09 8.14
C LEU A 162 -8.30 13.67 9.54
N ALA A 163 -8.89 14.60 10.29
CA ALA A 163 -9.45 14.32 11.61
C ALA A 163 -10.63 13.34 11.55
N LEU A 164 -11.50 13.46 10.53
CA LEU A 164 -12.59 12.51 10.30
C LEU A 164 -12.05 11.11 10.01
N VAL A 165 -11.07 10.97 9.12
CA VAL A 165 -10.43 9.67 8.83
C VAL A 165 -9.86 9.07 10.12
N LYS A 166 -9.10 9.83 10.88
CA LYS A 166 -8.57 9.40 12.18
C LYS A 166 -9.69 8.95 13.13
N GLN A 167 -10.78 9.72 13.23
CA GLN A 167 -11.93 9.42 14.08
C GLN A 167 -12.63 8.09 13.69
N TRP A 168 -12.62 7.70 12.43
CA TRP A 168 -13.20 6.43 11.98
C TRP A 168 -12.28 5.23 12.27
N PHE A 169 -10.97 5.40 12.13
CA PHE A 169 -10.01 4.32 12.23
C PHE A 169 -9.55 4.01 13.68
N GLU A 170 -9.30 5.01 14.51
CA GLU A 170 -8.80 4.76 15.87
C GLU A 170 -9.72 3.89 16.73
N PRO A 171 -11.07 4.13 16.75
CA PRO A 171 -11.98 3.26 17.46
C PRO A 171 -12.06 1.83 16.89
N ALA A 172 -11.63 1.63 15.64
CA ALA A 172 -11.52 0.33 15.01
C ALA A 172 -10.22 -0.41 15.42
N GLY A 173 -9.38 0.19 16.26
CA GLY A 173 -8.10 -0.37 16.67
C GLY A 173 -6.98 -0.19 15.64
N VAL A 174 -7.13 0.78 14.74
CA VAL A 174 -6.12 1.17 13.76
C VAL A 174 -5.55 2.53 14.17
N PRO A 175 -4.32 2.59 14.69
CA PRO A 175 -3.67 3.87 15.01
C PRO A 175 -3.48 4.72 13.75
N VAL A 176 -3.80 6.02 13.84
CA VAL A 176 -3.62 6.97 12.74
C VAL A 176 -2.85 8.19 13.23
N ALA A 177 -1.66 8.39 12.69
CA ALA A 177 -0.91 9.64 12.86
C ALA A 177 -1.24 10.61 11.70
N ILE A 178 -1.36 11.89 12.01
CA ILE A 178 -1.47 12.96 11.01
C ILE A 178 -0.10 13.60 10.89
N SER A 179 0.45 13.63 9.69
CA SER A 179 1.77 14.21 9.39
C SER A 179 1.61 15.51 8.60
N ASP A 180 2.37 16.50 8.97
CA ASP A 180 2.52 17.76 8.22
C ASP A 180 3.48 17.61 7.03
N ASN A 181 4.17 16.45 6.93
CA ASN A 181 5.08 16.09 5.83
C ASN A 181 4.86 14.67 5.33
N VAL A 182 3.63 14.35 4.95
CA VAL A 182 3.29 13.01 4.44
C VAL A 182 4.08 12.65 3.17
N ALA A 183 4.48 13.64 2.37
CA ALA A 183 5.32 13.41 1.19
C ALA A 183 6.68 12.81 1.60
N GLY A 184 7.35 13.38 2.60
CA GLY A 184 8.60 12.84 3.14
C GLY A 184 8.44 11.42 3.68
N GLU A 185 7.36 11.15 4.41
CA GLU A 185 7.03 9.83 4.94
C GLU A 185 6.82 8.78 3.84
N LEU A 186 6.11 9.14 2.76
CA LEU A 186 5.91 8.27 1.59
C LEU A 186 7.23 7.94 0.89
N TRP A 187 8.09 8.96 0.68
CA TRP A 187 9.39 8.75 0.07
C TRP A 187 10.34 7.94 0.95
N ALA A 188 10.27 8.10 2.26
CA ALA A 188 11.03 7.26 3.19
C ALA A 188 10.64 5.80 3.08
N LYS A 189 9.33 5.53 3.08
CA LYS A 189 8.85 4.17 2.86
C LYS A 189 9.22 3.65 1.48
N LEU A 190 9.19 4.50 0.43
CA LEU A 190 9.64 4.11 -0.90
C LEU A 190 11.12 3.70 -0.90
N ALA A 191 12.00 4.46 -0.25
CA ALA A 191 13.43 4.14 -0.19
C ALA A 191 13.68 2.79 0.51
N VAL A 192 12.98 2.53 1.63
CA VAL A 192 13.04 1.21 2.31
C VAL A 192 12.54 0.11 1.37
N ASN A 193 11.41 0.31 0.70
CA ASN A 193 10.88 -0.68 -0.24
C ASN A 193 11.84 -0.92 -1.41
N CYS A 194 12.46 0.11 -1.97
CA CYS A 194 13.44 -0.05 -3.05
C CYS A 194 14.66 -0.86 -2.61
N ALA A 195 15.14 -0.64 -1.37
CA ALA A 195 16.29 -1.35 -0.83
C ALA A 195 16.00 -2.83 -0.51
N TYR A 196 14.82 -3.12 0.04
CA TYR A 196 14.49 -4.48 0.49
C TYR A 196 13.78 -5.33 -0.57
N ASN A 197 12.82 -4.73 -1.30
CA ASN A 197 11.88 -5.52 -2.07
C ASN A 197 12.52 -6.22 -3.26
N ALA A 198 13.34 -5.50 -4.03
CA ALA A 198 14.01 -6.09 -5.18
C ALA A 198 15.02 -7.17 -4.79
N LEU A 199 15.84 -6.91 -3.76
CA LEU A 199 16.83 -7.88 -3.27
C LEU A 199 16.16 -9.16 -2.73
N SER A 200 15.12 -9.03 -1.89
CA SER A 200 14.34 -10.17 -1.40
C SER A 200 13.67 -10.93 -2.55
N ALA A 201 13.16 -10.22 -3.57
CA ALA A 201 12.53 -10.82 -4.73
C ALA A 201 13.51 -11.61 -5.62
N ILE A 202 14.68 -11.05 -5.90
CA ILE A 202 15.72 -11.68 -6.73
C ILE A 202 16.29 -12.93 -6.04
N THR A 203 16.57 -12.84 -4.74
CA THR A 203 17.21 -13.89 -3.97
C THR A 203 16.24 -14.93 -3.40
N GLN A 204 14.94 -14.58 -3.31
CA GLN A 204 13.92 -15.35 -2.58
C GLN A 204 14.36 -15.67 -1.14
N LEU A 205 15.07 -14.73 -0.49
CA LEU A 205 15.49 -14.81 0.90
C LEU A 205 14.66 -13.88 1.78
N PRO A 206 14.38 -14.29 3.04
CA PRO A 206 13.80 -13.40 4.04
C PRO A 206 14.84 -12.36 4.48
N TYR A 207 14.37 -11.25 5.03
CA TYR A 207 15.19 -10.08 5.37
C TYR A 207 16.41 -10.42 6.23
N GLY A 208 16.24 -11.20 7.30
CA GLY A 208 17.31 -11.54 8.22
C GLY A 208 18.44 -12.41 7.61
N LYS A 209 18.13 -13.20 6.56
CA LYS A 209 19.15 -13.94 5.81
C LYS A 209 19.79 -13.05 4.74
N MET A 210 18.98 -12.26 4.05
CA MET A 210 19.41 -11.40 2.95
C MET A 210 20.45 -10.36 3.40
N ILE A 211 20.20 -9.67 4.53
CA ILE A 211 21.02 -8.55 5.01
C ILE A 211 22.47 -8.94 5.33
N ASN A 212 22.73 -10.24 5.56
CA ASN A 212 24.04 -10.78 5.89
C ASN A 212 24.86 -11.19 4.66
N GLY A 213 24.30 -11.06 3.45
CA GLY A 213 25.03 -11.32 2.20
C GLY A 213 26.16 -10.30 1.97
N ALA A 214 27.29 -10.77 1.43
CA ALA A 214 28.39 -9.87 1.09
C ALA A 214 27.96 -8.77 0.11
N GLY A 215 28.26 -7.50 0.42
CA GLY A 215 27.92 -6.34 -0.39
C GLY A 215 26.43 -5.92 -0.37
N ILE A 216 25.55 -6.65 0.32
CA ILE A 216 24.11 -6.32 0.36
C ILE A 216 23.86 -4.99 1.05
N ARG A 217 24.52 -4.72 2.20
CA ARG A 217 24.36 -3.45 2.92
C ARG A 217 24.83 -2.26 2.08
N ASP A 218 25.92 -2.43 1.32
CA ASP A 218 26.42 -1.39 0.41
C ASP A 218 25.43 -1.13 -0.73
N THR A 219 24.93 -2.19 -1.35
CA THR A 219 23.89 -2.07 -2.39
C THR A 219 22.61 -1.37 -1.85
N MET A 220 22.18 -1.72 -0.64
CA MET A 220 21.02 -1.06 -0.02
C MET A 220 21.29 0.42 0.24
N ARG A 221 22.49 0.77 0.71
CA ARG A 221 22.90 2.18 0.89
C ARG A 221 22.83 2.93 -0.43
N ASP A 222 23.43 2.40 -1.50
CA ASP A 222 23.42 3.03 -2.82
C ASP A 222 21.98 3.27 -3.33
N VAL A 223 21.10 2.27 -3.20
CA VAL A 223 19.68 2.37 -3.56
C VAL A 223 18.97 3.47 -2.78
N ILE A 224 19.24 3.58 -1.48
CA ILE A 224 18.65 4.61 -0.61
C ILE A 224 19.17 5.99 -1.00
N GLU A 225 20.50 6.16 -1.15
CA GLU A 225 21.12 7.44 -1.51
C GLU A 225 20.59 7.97 -2.85
N GLU A 226 20.47 7.09 -3.86
CA GLU A 226 19.85 7.43 -5.14
C GLU A 226 18.39 7.88 -4.98
N THR A 227 17.60 7.14 -4.18
CA THR A 227 16.19 7.48 -3.93
C THR A 227 16.06 8.82 -3.22
N LEU A 228 16.95 9.10 -2.25
CA LEU A 228 17.02 10.40 -1.56
C LEU A 228 17.39 11.54 -2.49
N ALA A 229 18.35 11.32 -3.39
CA ALA A 229 18.75 12.33 -4.37
C ALA A 229 17.58 12.68 -5.30
N VAL A 230 16.81 11.67 -5.75
CA VAL A 230 15.61 11.86 -6.57
C VAL A 230 14.50 12.58 -5.78
N ALA A 231 14.27 12.20 -4.51
CA ALA A 231 13.31 12.87 -3.63
C ALA A 231 13.64 14.38 -3.48
N LYS A 232 14.89 14.68 -3.16
CA LYS A 232 15.39 16.06 -3.04
C LYS A 232 15.21 16.85 -4.34
N ALA A 233 15.58 16.27 -5.47
CA ALA A 233 15.41 16.89 -6.79
C ALA A 233 13.93 17.06 -7.17
N SER A 234 13.03 16.26 -6.58
CA SER A 234 11.58 16.39 -6.71
C SER A 234 10.96 17.41 -5.74
N GLY A 235 11.78 18.12 -4.94
CA GLY A 235 11.31 19.12 -3.97
C GLY A 235 10.77 18.54 -2.66
N VAL A 236 11.03 17.26 -2.38
CA VAL A 236 10.55 16.61 -1.15
C VAL A 236 11.60 16.77 -0.04
N THR A 237 11.15 17.29 1.09
CA THR A 237 11.96 17.39 2.32
C THR A 237 11.83 16.08 3.11
N MET A 238 12.96 15.49 3.49
CA MET A 238 13.02 14.27 4.28
C MET A 238 13.73 14.53 5.62
N ALA A 239 13.29 13.84 6.68
CA ALA A 239 13.96 13.95 7.97
C ALA A 239 15.37 13.31 7.89
N PRO A 240 16.40 13.96 8.49
CA PRO A 240 17.79 13.51 8.35
C PRO A 240 18.09 12.11 8.90
N ASP A 241 17.35 11.69 9.92
CA ASP A 241 17.51 10.43 10.65
C ASP A 241 16.61 9.28 10.17
N MET A 242 15.82 9.55 9.13
CA MET A 242 14.80 8.64 8.62
C MET A 242 15.32 7.24 8.23
N PHE A 243 16.62 7.12 7.97
CA PHE A 243 17.28 5.88 7.57
C PHE A 243 18.26 5.33 8.61
N ALA A 244 18.38 5.98 9.77
CA ALA A 244 19.32 5.52 10.82
C ALA A 244 19.11 4.03 11.16
N ASN A 245 17.86 3.57 11.11
CA ASN A 245 17.47 2.24 11.54
C ASN A 245 17.02 1.34 10.37
N VAL A 246 17.36 1.67 9.11
CA VAL A 246 16.93 0.86 7.96
C VAL A 246 17.34 -0.61 8.07
N TYR A 247 18.52 -0.87 8.62
CA TYR A 247 19.03 -2.24 8.80
C TYR A 247 18.36 -3.00 9.96
N GLU A 248 17.82 -2.28 10.95
CA GLU A 248 17.10 -2.87 12.09
C GLU A 248 15.77 -3.51 11.66
N ILE A 249 15.24 -3.12 10.50
CA ILE A 249 14.04 -3.76 9.92
C ILE A 249 14.26 -5.27 9.71
N ALA A 250 15.47 -5.67 9.30
CA ALA A 250 15.81 -7.07 9.11
C ALA A 250 15.94 -7.83 10.45
N GLU A 251 16.33 -7.13 11.52
CA GLU A 251 16.41 -7.68 12.87
C GLU A 251 15.02 -7.80 13.51
N ALA A 252 14.16 -6.79 13.29
CA ALA A 252 12.79 -6.79 13.80
C ALA A 252 11.88 -7.80 13.06
N MET A 253 12.17 -8.08 11.78
CA MET A 253 11.35 -8.96 10.93
C MET A 253 12.22 -9.98 10.17
N PRO A 254 13.02 -10.83 10.85
CA PRO A 254 14.04 -11.66 10.20
C PRO A 254 13.48 -12.72 9.24
N THR A 255 12.25 -13.16 9.46
CA THR A 255 11.56 -14.17 8.62
C THR A 255 10.70 -13.56 7.53
N GLN A 256 10.59 -12.23 7.47
CA GLN A 256 9.74 -11.53 6.52
C GLN A 256 10.31 -11.59 5.11
N TYR A 257 9.46 -11.95 4.16
CA TYR A 257 9.67 -11.77 2.72
C TYR A 257 8.99 -10.48 2.25
N SER A 258 9.60 -9.78 1.31
CA SER A 258 8.96 -8.60 0.72
C SER A 258 7.69 -8.96 -0.06
N SER A 259 6.78 -7.98 -0.24
CA SER A 259 5.60 -8.16 -1.10
C SER A 259 5.99 -8.53 -2.55
N THR A 260 7.07 -7.95 -3.08
CA THR A 260 7.59 -8.26 -4.42
C THR A 260 8.10 -9.71 -4.50
N ALA A 261 8.79 -10.21 -3.47
CA ALA A 261 9.22 -11.61 -3.40
C ALA A 261 8.01 -12.57 -3.35
N GLN A 262 6.99 -12.23 -2.56
CA GLN A 262 5.77 -13.02 -2.47
C GLN A 262 4.97 -13.04 -3.80
N ASP A 263 4.90 -11.91 -4.50
CA ASP A 263 4.25 -11.84 -5.80
C ASP A 263 4.98 -12.71 -6.83
N LEU A 264 6.33 -12.62 -6.92
CA LEU A 264 7.14 -13.47 -7.79
C LEU A 264 7.00 -14.95 -7.46
N ALA A 265 7.05 -15.33 -6.17
CA ALA A 265 6.89 -16.73 -5.75
C ALA A 265 5.54 -17.33 -6.17
N ARG A 266 4.51 -16.47 -6.31
CA ARG A 266 3.15 -16.85 -6.72
C ARG A 266 2.91 -16.66 -8.23
N GLY A 267 3.93 -16.34 -9.03
CA GLY A 267 3.81 -16.05 -10.45
C GLY A 267 2.96 -14.82 -10.79
N LYS A 268 2.81 -13.89 -9.84
CA LYS A 268 2.01 -12.68 -10.02
C LYS A 268 2.88 -11.51 -10.50
N PRO A 269 2.32 -10.58 -11.30
CA PRO A 269 2.98 -9.32 -11.60
C PRO A 269 3.32 -8.56 -10.31
N THR A 270 4.54 -8.00 -10.25
CA THR A 270 4.98 -7.20 -9.12
C THR A 270 4.67 -5.72 -9.32
N GLU A 271 4.89 -4.91 -8.28
CA GLU A 271 4.80 -3.46 -8.35
C GLU A 271 6.17 -2.79 -8.54
N ILE A 272 7.18 -3.52 -9.02
CA ILE A 272 8.56 -3.01 -9.15
C ILE A 272 8.65 -1.75 -10.03
N ASP A 273 7.77 -1.62 -11.03
CA ASP A 273 7.67 -0.44 -11.89
C ASP A 273 7.25 0.82 -11.12
N HIS A 274 6.55 0.67 -9.98
CA HIS A 274 6.09 1.75 -9.10
C HIS A 274 6.98 1.92 -7.85
N LEU A 275 8.04 1.12 -7.71
CA LEU A 275 9.08 1.21 -6.69
C LEU A 275 10.39 1.65 -7.34
N ASN A 276 11.37 0.75 -7.50
CA ASN A 276 12.65 1.07 -8.12
C ASN A 276 12.47 1.67 -9.53
N GLY A 277 11.51 1.17 -10.33
CA GLY A 277 11.20 1.71 -11.66
C GLY A 277 10.69 3.15 -11.63
N TYR A 278 9.94 3.55 -10.61
CA TYR A 278 9.54 4.95 -10.43
C TYR A 278 10.75 5.85 -10.14
N VAL A 279 11.63 5.42 -9.23
CA VAL A 279 12.87 6.14 -8.91
C VAL A 279 13.74 6.34 -10.16
N VAL A 280 13.87 5.30 -10.99
CA VAL A 280 14.62 5.37 -12.25
C VAL A 280 14.01 6.40 -13.20
N ARG A 281 12.73 6.29 -13.52
CA ARG A 281 12.06 7.23 -14.45
C ARG A 281 12.08 8.66 -13.95
N ARG A 282 11.88 8.86 -12.66
CA ARG A 282 11.90 10.19 -12.04
C ARG A 282 13.32 10.77 -12.02
N GLY A 283 14.32 9.93 -11.72
CA GLY A 283 15.74 10.30 -11.80
C GLY A 283 16.14 10.73 -13.21
N GLU A 284 15.78 9.97 -14.23
CA GLU A 284 16.02 10.32 -15.63
C GLU A 284 15.40 11.68 -16.00
N ALA A 285 14.15 11.92 -15.61
CA ALA A 285 13.45 13.18 -15.88
C ALA A 285 14.09 14.40 -15.17
N LEU A 286 14.81 14.17 -14.06
CA LEU A 286 15.45 15.23 -13.25
C LEU A 286 16.97 15.28 -13.43
N GLY A 287 17.56 14.43 -14.28
CA GLY A 287 19.01 14.35 -14.46
C GLY A 287 19.77 13.76 -13.27
N VAL A 288 19.11 12.96 -12.42
CA VAL A 288 19.71 12.31 -11.26
C VAL A 288 20.04 10.86 -11.59
N PRO A 289 21.32 10.43 -11.54
CA PRO A 289 21.71 9.04 -11.82
C PRO A 289 21.13 8.06 -10.77
N THR A 290 20.63 6.92 -11.25
CA THR A 290 20.05 5.87 -10.39
C THR A 290 20.49 4.46 -10.81
N PRO A 291 21.81 4.18 -10.91
CA PRO A 291 22.32 2.92 -11.46
C PRO A 291 21.96 1.70 -10.63
N ALA A 292 21.96 1.77 -9.29
CA ALA A 292 21.59 0.65 -8.42
C ALA A 292 20.10 0.33 -8.54
N ASN A 293 19.22 1.33 -8.44
CA ASN A 293 17.78 1.13 -8.66
C ASN A 293 17.48 0.57 -10.04
N ARG A 294 18.12 1.08 -11.10
CA ARG A 294 17.96 0.61 -12.48
C ARG A 294 18.36 -0.85 -12.63
N THR A 295 19.49 -1.26 -12.04
CA THR A 295 19.97 -2.64 -12.08
C THR A 295 18.97 -3.58 -11.40
N LEU A 296 18.52 -3.25 -10.19
CA LEU A 296 17.57 -4.06 -9.43
C LEU A 296 16.22 -4.15 -10.14
N HIS A 297 15.72 -3.04 -10.68
CA HIS A 297 14.50 -3.00 -11.49
C HIS A 297 14.61 -3.95 -12.68
N ALA A 298 15.68 -3.84 -13.47
CA ALA A 298 15.89 -4.68 -14.66
C ALA A 298 15.94 -6.17 -14.31
N LEU A 299 16.61 -6.56 -13.22
CA LEU A 299 16.70 -7.95 -12.80
C LEU A 299 15.34 -8.52 -12.39
N VAL A 300 14.52 -7.77 -11.64
CA VAL A 300 13.16 -8.21 -11.29
C VAL A 300 12.30 -8.35 -12.53
N LYS A 301 12.37 -7.39 -13.48
CA LYS A 301 11.65 -7.48 -14.77
C LYS A 301 12.05 -8.70 -15.60
N LEU A 302 13.34 -9.06 -15.62
CA LEU A 302 13.81 -10.28 -16.28
C LEU A 302 13.24 -11.55 -15.65
N ILE A 303 13.15 -11.59 -14.32
CA ILE A 303 12.55 -12.73 -13.61
C ILE A 303 11.05 -12.83 -13.94
N GLU A 304 10.31 -11.71 -13.95
CA GLU A 304 8.90 -11.68 -14.37
C GLU A 304 8.72 -12.19 -15.81
N ALA A 305 9.56 -11.75 -16.73
CA ALA A 305 9.51 -12.18 -18.13
C ALA A 305 9.76 -13.69 -18.26
N LYS A 306 10.78 -14.21 -17.55
CA LYS A 306 11.09 -15.65 -17.52
C LYS A 306 9.95 -16.49 -16.96
N GLN A 307 9.21 -15.98 -15.97
CA GLN A 307 8.06 -16.71 -15.41
C GLN A 307 6.89 -16.75 -16.38
N ARG A 308 6.58 -15.62 -17.05
CA ARG A 308 5.50 -15.56 -18.07
C ARG A 308 5.76 -16.47 -19.28
N SER A 309 7.02 -16.68 -19.66
CA SER A 309 7.36 -17.58 -20.78
C SER A 309 7.22 -19.07 -20.43
N LYS A 310 6.98 -19.40 -19.15
CA LYS A 310 6.80 -20.79 -18.67
C LYS A 310 5.34 -21.14 -18.36
N ALA A 311 4.45 -20.15 -18.30
CA ALA A 311 3.02 -20.27 -18.05
C ALA A 311 2.25 -20.33 -19.37
#